data_75b8ca82200c5317ff938a4ba890f08a
#
_entry.id   75b8ca82200c5317ff938a4ba890f08a
#
_cell.length_a   1.000
_cell.length_b   1.000
_cell.length_c   1.000
_cell.angle_alpha   90.00
_cell.angle_beta   90.00
_cell.angle_gamma   90.00
#
_symmetry.space_group_name_H-M   'P 1'
#
loop_
_entity.id
_entity.type
_entity.pdbx_description
1 polymer ?
#
loop_
_entity_poly.entity_id
_entity_poly.type
_entity_poly.pdbx_seq_one_letter_code
_entity_poly.pdbx_strand_id
1 'polypeptide(L)'
;MIYNGIDFDSYFKNYPDANGYFGKYGGAYISPELKQAMQEITEAYFTICKSRKFIAELRRIRKEFQGRPTPISHLERLSNKLGDVQLYVKREDLNHTGAHKLNHCMGEALLAKYMGKKKVIAETGAGQHGVALATAAAYFGLECDIYMGSVDIKKQAPNVARMKILGANVIEVTHGLATLKEAVDAAFEAYAREYKDAIYCIGSVLGPHPFPMMVRDFQSVVGIEAREQFIEMTGELPDAVVACVGGGSNAAGFFSGFLNDPVDIYGIEPLGRGTALGDHAASLKYGTEGVMHGFNSIMLKDENGDPAPVYSIASGHDYPSSGPEHAFLHDLGRVKYDVVNDDDTINAFFELSRMEGIIPAIESSHAVAYGIKLAKEMGKGSVLINLSGRGDKDMDYIIEKYGIR
;
A
#
# COMPACT_ATOMS: atom_id res chain seq x y z
N MET A 1 -14.11 -12.50 17.02
CA MET A 1 -15.34 -12.48 16.14
C MET A 1 -15.26 -13.59 15.11
N ILE A 2 -16.34 -14.37 14.96
CA ILE A 2 -16.42 -15.40 13.89
C ILE A 2 -17.18 -14.80 12.70
N TYR A 3 -16.61 -14.88 11.51
CA TYR A 3 -17.19 -14.39 10.27
C TYR A 3 -16.97 -15.41 9.15
N ASN A 4 -18.03 -15.91 8.53
CA ASN A 4 -17.99 -16.96 7.49
C ASN A 4 -17.06 -18.16 7.84
N GLY A 5 -17.14 -18.63 9.09
CA GLY A 5 -16.37 -19.79 9.59
C GLY A 5 -14.92 -19.49 9.99
N ILE A 6 -14.47 -18.26 9.82
CA ILE A 6 -13.12 -17.82 10.25
C ILE A 6 -13.22 -17.10 11.59
N ASP A 7 -12.39 -17.53 12.55
CA ASP A 7 -12.22 -16.84 13.82
C ASP A 7 -11.16 -15.73 13.69
N PHE A 8 -11.62 -14.48 13.68
CA PHE A 8 -10.75 -13.31 13.55
C PHE A 8 -9.94 -12.98 14.83
N ASP A 9 -10.25 -13.57 16.00
CA ASP A 9 -9.40 -13.46 17.20
C ASP A 9 -8.05 -14.17 17.01
N SER A 10 -8.05 -15.20 16.17
CA SER A 10 -6.86 -15.97 15.83
C SER A 10 -6.36 -15.76 14.39
N TYR A 11 -6.96 -14.82 13.64
CA TYR A 11 -6.69 -14.62 12.22
C TYR A 11 -5.20 -14.46 11.89
N PHE A 12 -4.50 -13.55 12.54
CA PHE A 12 -3.07 -13.29 12.30
C PHE A 12 -2.12 -14.41 12.78
N LYS A 13 -2.64 -15.41 13.50
CA LYS A 13 -1.88 -16.61 13.84
C LYS A 13 -2.03 -17.70 12.79
N ASN A 14 -3.16 -17.70 12.09
CA ASN A 14 -3.55 -18.74 11.15
C ASN A 14 -3.32 -18.33 9.69
N TYR A 15 -3.26 -17.02 9.40
CA TYR A 15 -3.10 -16.49 8.04
C TYR A 15 -1.96 -15.47 7.91
N PRO A 16 -1.05 -15.68 6.92
CA PRO A 16 -1.04 -16.84 6.03
C PRO A 16 -0.68 -18.13 6.78
N ASP A 17 -0.93 -19.29 6.15
CA ASP A 17 -0.43 -20.56 6.65
C ASP A 17 1.11 -20.67 6.54
N ALA A 18 1.68 -21.81 6.94
CA ALA A 18 3.12 -22.02 6.92
C ALA A 18 3.76 -21.97 5.50
N ASN A 19 2.95 -22.13 4.46
CA ASN A 19 3.36 -22.06 3.06
C ASN A 19 3.07 -20.68 2.42
N GLY A 20 2.56 -19.74 3.19
CA GLY A 20 2.27 -18.38 2.75
C GLY A 20 0.91 -18.20 2.09
N TYR A 21 -0.05 -19.10 2.32
CA TYR A 21 -1.38 -19.02 1.74
C TYR A 21 -2.41 -18.38 2.68
N PHE A 22 -3.20 -17.49 2.12
CA PHE A 22 -4.45 -16.97 2.63
C PHE A 22 -5.59 -17.71 1.91
N GLY A 23 -6.06 -18.84 2.48
CA GLY A 23 -6.94 -19.75 1.75
C GLY A 23 -6.24 -20.35 0.52
N LYS A 24 -6.73 -20.02 -0.69
CA LYS A 24 -6.11 -20.44 -1.95
C LYS A 24 -5.12 -19.41 -2.52
N TYR A 25 -5.08 -18.20 -1.98
CA TYR A 25 -4.27 -17.10 -2.48
C TYR A 25 -2.93 -16.99 -1.76
N GLY A 26 -1.89 -16.52 -2.44
CA GLY A 26 -0.53 -16.36 -1.89
C GLY A 26 0.44 -17.41 -2.43
N GLY A 27 1.22 -17.99 -1.54
CA GLY A 27 2.26 -18.97 -1.89
C GLY A 27 3.55 -18.35 -2.42
N ALA A 28 4.39 -19.19 -3.06
CA ALA A 28 5.67 -18.77 -3.65
C ALA A 28 5.91 -19.52 -4.96
N TYR A 29 5.48 -18.93 -6.07
CA TYR A 29 5.63 -19.43 -7.45
C TYR A 29 6.89 -18.83 -8.07
N ILE A 30 8.04 -19.28 -7.62
CA ILE A 30 9.36 -18.73 -7.94
C ILE A 30 10.31 -19.79 -8.47
N SER A 31 11.36 -19.32 -9.16
CA SER A 31 12.42 -20.19 -9.64
C SER A 31 13.20 -20.83 -8.47
N PRO A 32 13.85 -21.98 -8.70
CA PRO A 32 14.68 -22.61 -7.67
C PRO A 32 15.76 -21.72 -7.08
N GLU A 33 16.30 -20.81 -7.87
CA GLU A 33 17.37 -19.87 -7.46
C GLU A 33 16.86 -18.89 -6.39
N LEU A 34 15.59 -18.47 -6.47
CA LEU A 34 14.99 -17.56 -5.49
C LEU A 34 14.50 -18.26 -4.23
N LYS A 35 14.29 -19.59 -4.25
CA LYS A 35 13.76 -20.33 -3.08
C LYS A 35 14.63 -20.15 -1.85
N GLN A 36 15.95 -20.24 -2.01
CA GLN A 36 16.88 -20.08 -0.89
C GLN A 36 16.83 -18.66 -0.32
N ALA A 37 16.76 -17.66 -1.19
CA ALA A 37 16.66 -16.26 -0.78
C ALA A 37 15.36 -15.99 0.00
N MET A 38 14.22 -16.53 -0.47
CA MET A 38 12.94 -16.39 0.22
C MET A 38 12.91 -17.10 1.55
N GLN A 39 13.52 -18.30 1.64
CA GLN A 39 13.65 -19.03 2.90
C GLN A 39 14.49 -18.23 3.91
N GLU A 40 15.61 -17.66 3.49
CA GLU A 40 16.47 -16.84 4.36
C GLU A 40 15.69 -15.63 4.93
N ILE A 41 14.91 -14.93 4.09
CA ILE A 41 14.07 -13.82 4.56
C ILE A 41 12.99 -14.33 5.52
N THR A 42 12.34 -15.44 5.20
CA THR A 42 11.29 -16.02 6.04
C THR A 42 11.83 -16.37 7.44
N GLU A 43 12.95 -17.07 7.51
CA GLU A 43 13.60 -17.43 8.78
C GLU A 43 14.01 -16.16 9.57
N ALA A 44 14.61 -15.19 8.89
CA ALA A 44 15.00 -13.93 9.49
C ALA A 44 13.79 -13.13 10.02
N TYR A 45 12.69 -13.10 9.26
CA TYR A 45 11.47 -12.44 9.69
C TYR A 45 10.91 -13.06 10.96
N PHE A 46 10.77 -14.38 11.02
CA PHE A 46 10.21 -15.06 12.20
C PHE A 46 11.14 -15.05 13.43
N THR A 47 12.45 -14.96 13.25
CA THR A 47 13.41 -14.94 14.35
C THR A 47 13.78 -13.54 14.77
N ILE A 48 14.19 -12.67 13.82
CA ILE A 48 14.70 -11.33 14.09
C ILE A 48 13.57 -10.35 14.38
N CYS A 49 12.56 -10.27 13.50
CA CYS A 49 11.48 -9.27 13.64
C CYS A 49 10.59 -9.52 14.87
N LYS A 50 10.54 -10.75 15.40
CA LYS A 50 9.82 -11.08 16.64
C LYS A 50 10.67 -10.84 17.89
N SER A 51 11.96 -10.49 17.75
CA SER A 51 12.85 -10.24 18.90
C SER A 51 12.51 -8.91 19.59
N ARG A 52 12.64 -8.89 20.93
CA ARG A 52 12.43 -7.67 21.72
C ARG A 52 13.32 -6.51 21.26
N LYS A 53 14.54 -6.81 20.86
CA LYS A 53 15.52 -5.79 20.41
C LYS A 53 15.06 -5.14 19.12
N PHE A 54 14.67 -5.92 18.11
CA PHE A 54 14.15 -5.40 16.83
C PHE A 54 12.89 -4.56 17.04
N ILE A 55 11.92 -5.09 17.80
CA ILE A 55 10.66 -4.39 18.08
C ILE A 55 10.91 -3.06 18.79
N ALA A 56 11.78 -3.04 19.80
CA ALA A 56 12.09 -1.82 20.52
C ALA A 56 12.79 -0.77 19.64
N GLU A 57 13.74 -1.20 18.80
CA GLU A 57 14.43 -0.30 17.87
C GLU A 57 13.48 0.25 16.80
N LEU A 58 12.62 -0.58 16.21
CA LEU A 58 11.64 -0.13 15.23
C LEU A 58 10.63 0.85 15.85
N ARG A 59 10.15 0.60 17.09
CA ARG A 59 9.28 1.53 17.82
C ARG A 59 9.95 2.88 18.07
N ARG A 60 11.22 2.87 18.47
CA ARG A 60 12.00 4.10 18.66
C ARG A 60 12.10 4.89 17.36
N ILE A 61 12.47 4.23 16.25
CA ILE A 61 12.58 4.85 14.93
C ILE A 61 11.25 5.45 14.48
N ARG A 62 10.16 4.72 14.64
CA ARG A 62 8.81 5.20 14.32
C ARG A 62 8.47 6.48 15.08
N LYS A 63 8.80 6.55 16.37
CA LYS A 63 8.56 7.74 17.20
C LYS A 63 9.47 8.90 16.82
N GLU A 64 10.78 8.67 16.77
CA GLU A 64 11.79 9.73 16.70
C GLU A 64 12.05 10.23 15.27
N PHE A 65 11.94 9.34 14.27
CA PHE A 65 12.27 9.64 12.88
C PHE A 65 11.03 9.74 11.98
N GLN A 66 10.08 8.81 12.11
CA GLN A 66 8.88 8.85 11.28
C GLN A 66 7.81 9.84 11.79
N GLY A 67 7.88 10.27 13.04
CA GLY A 67 6.89 11.18 13.64
C GLY A 67 5.58 10.47 14.01
N ARG A 68 5.65 9.17 14.33
CA ARG A 68 4.46 8.41 14.75
C ARG A 68 4.18 8.53 16.24
N PRO A 69 2.90 8.39 16.67
CA PRO A 69 1.72 8.10 15.85
C PRO A 69 1.29 9.28 14.96
N THR A 70 0.86 8.99 13.72
CA THR A 70 0.19 10.01 12.91
C THR A 70 -1.20 10.30 13.49
N PRO A 71 -1.72 11.53 13.45
CA PRO A 71 -3.00 11.85 14.07
C PRO A 71 -4.21 11.35 13.26
N ILE A 72 -5.36 11.29 13.92
CA ILE A 72 -6.67 11.36 13.27
C ILE A 72 -7.13 12.82 13.24
N SER A 73 -7.67 13.26 12.13
CA SER A 73 -8.33 14.55 12.00
C SER A 73 -9.81 14.38 11.73
N HIS A 74 -10.65 15.09 12.47
CA HIS A 74 -12.07 15.21 12.17
C HIS A 74 -12.25 16.20 11.00
N LEU A 75 -13.00 15.83 9.98
CA LEU A 75 -13.30 16.67 8.82
C LEU A 75 -14.59 17.47 9.10
N GLU A 76 -14.49 18.51 9.94
CA GLU A 76 -15.64 19.21 10.49
C GLU A 76 -16.52 19.86 9.41
N ARG A 77 -15.91 20.52 8.44
CA ARG A 77 -16.69 21.24 7.41
C ARG A 77 -17.36 20.30 6.43
N LEU A 78 -16.69 19.18 6.09
CA LEU A 78 -17.29 18.12 5.29
C LEU A 78 -18.40 17.40 6.05
N SER A 79 -18.21 17.07 7.31
CA SER A 79 -19.23 16.47 8.18
C SER A 79 -20.46 17.35 8.29
N ASN A 80 -20.28 18.65 8.58
CA ASN A 80 -21.39 19.62 8.65
C ASN A 80 -22.16 19.76 7.32
N LYS A 81 -21.48 19.59 6.19
CA LYS A 81 -22.14 19.59 4.86
C LYS A 81 -22.96 18.32 4.61
N LEU A 82 -22.55 17.20 5.21
CA LEU A 82 -23.19 15.89 5.03
C LEU A 82 -24.33 15.60 6.02
N GLY A 83 -24.43 16.37 7.11
CA GLY A 83 -25.46 16.23 8.14
C GLY A 83 -25.03 15.39 9.33
N ASP A 84 -25.78 14.29 9.63
CA ASP A 84 -25.55 13.51 10.86
C ASP A 84 -24.44 12.46 10.74
N VAL A 85 -23.65 12.45 9.64
CA VAL A 85 -22.52 11.56 9.46
C VAL A 85 -21.22 12.32 9.72
N GLN A 86 -20.33 11.72 10.53
CA GLN A 86 -19.05 12.30 10.88
C GLN A 86 -17.92 11.64 10.10
N LEU A 87 -17.14 12.42 9.38
CA LEU A 87 -15.98 11.97 8.62
C LEU A 87 -14.68 12.25 9.36
N TYR A 88 -13.81 11.26 9.38
CA TYR A 88 -12.48 11.34 9.95
C TYR A 88 -11.43 10.81 8.98
N VAL A 89 -10.19 11.30 9.09
CA VAL A 89 -9.06 10.79 8.32
C VAL A 89 -7.90 10.40 9.22
N LYS A 90 -7.33 9.22 9.00
CA LYS A 90 -6.03 8.83 9.55
C LYS A 90 -4.95 9.41 8.65
N ARG A 91 -4.09 10.28 9.21
CA ARG A 91 -3.19 11.19 8.50
C ARG A 91 -1.83 10.56 8.16
N GLU A 92 -1.80 9.53 7.30
CA GLU A 92 -0.52 8.96 6.81
C GLU A 92 0.23 9.90 5.85
N ASP A 93 -0.41 10.93 5.36
CA ASP A 93 0.20 12.07 4.66
C ASP A 93 1.18 12.89 5.55
N LEU A 94 1.05 12.79 6.87
CA LEU A 94 1.95 13.40 7.86
C LEU A 94 3.09 12.46 8.32
N ASN A 95 3.09 11.20 7.90
CA ASN A 95 4.24 10.33 8.11
C ASN A 95 5.46 10.89 7.35
N HIS A 96 6.65 10.77 7.90
CA HIS A 96 7.86 11.21 7.20
C HIS A 96 7.93 10.62 5.78
N THR A 97 8.40 11.38 4.80
CA THR A 97 8.27 11.19 3.35
C THR A 97 6.88 11.46 2.76
N GLY A 98 5.86 11.70 3.59
CA GLY A 98 4.53 12.13 3.16
C GLY A 98 3.60 11.01 2.71
N ALA A 99 3.87 9.76 3.06
CA ALA A 99 3.01 8.62 2.75
C ALA A 99 3.28 7.41 3.66
N HIS A 100 2.37 6.43 3.65
CA HIS A 100 2.44 5.17 4.41
C HIS A 100 3.64 4.29 4.07
N LYS A 101 4.26 4.45 2.89
CA LYS A 101 5.32 3.55 2.39
C LYS A 101 6.51 3.43 3.34
N LEU A 102 6.87 4.48 4.06
CA LEU A 102 7.99 4.45 4.99
C LEU A 102 7.79 3.46 6.15
N ASN A 103 6.54 3.11 6.48
CA ASN A 103 6.26 2.18 7.58
C ASN A 103 6.88 0.80 7.35
N HIS A 104 6.74 0.24 6.15
CA HIS A 104 7.34 -1.05 5.83
C HIS A 104 8.80 -0.92 5.41
N CYS A 105 9.17 0.12 4.64
CA CYS A 105 10.56 0.32 4.23
C CYS A 105 11.52 0.40 5.42
N MET A 106 11.12 1.07 6.52
CA MET A 106 11.94 1.10 7.74
C MET A 106 12.06 -0.28 8.39
N GLY A 107 11.00 -1.08 8.38
CA GLY A 107 11.03 -2.46 8.89
C GLY A 107 11.92 -3.37 8.04
N GLU A 108 11.80 -3.29 6.72
CA GLU A 108 12.57 -4.07 5.76
C GLU A 108 14.07 -3.70 5.79
N ALA A 109 14.40 -2.41 5.80
CA ALA A 109 15.79 -1.95 5.88
C ALA A 109 16.42 -2.27 7.26
N LEU A 110 15.65 -2.18 8.35
CA LEU A 110 16.11 -2.63 9.67
C LEU A 110 16.37 -4.14 9.68
N LEU A 111 15.50 -4.94 9.05
CA LEU A 111 15.72 -6.38 8.89
C LEU A 111 16.99 -6.66 8.10
N ALA A 112 17.20 -5.97 6.98
CA ALA A 112 18.44 -6.06 6.18
C ALA A 112 19.69 -5.83 7.04
N LYS A 113 19.67 -4.76 7.84
CA LYS A 113 20.76 -4.45 8.78
C LYS A 113 21.01 -5.57 9.79
N TYR A 114 19.96 -6.13 10.39
CA TYR A 114 20.08 -7.22 11.36
C TYR A 114 20.54 -8.54 10.73
N MET A 115 20.23 -8.76 9.46
CA MET A 115 20.72 -9.89 8.67
C MET A 115 22.19 -9.70 8.22
N GLY A 116 22.77 -8.51 8.45
CA GLY A 116 24.13 -8.17 7.98
C GLY A 116 24.22 -7.92 6.48
N LYS A 117 23.08 -7.66 5.82
CA LYS A 117 23.07 -7.28 4.40
C LYS A 117 23.61 -5.86 4.23
N LYS A 118 24.24 -5.62 3.07
CA LYS A 118 24.86 -4.32 2.74
C LYS A 118 23.98 -3.45 1.84
N LYS A 119 23.04 -4.08 1.15
CA LYS A 119 22.23 -3.46 0.09
C LYS A 119 20.75 -3.79 0.25
N VAL A 120 19.91 -2.84 -0.15
CA VAL A 120 18.47 -3.03 -0.41
C VAL A 120 18.18 -2.81 -1.89
N ILE A 121 17.32 -3.64 -2.45
CA ILE A 121 16.88 -3.57 -3.85
C ILE A 121 15.37 -3.43 -3.88
N ALA A 122 14.84 -2.55 -4.73
CA ALA A 122 13.41 -2.44 -4.95
C ALA A 122 13.07 -1.98 -6.37
N GLU A 123 11.81 -2.08 -6.70
CA GLU A 123 11.16 -1.44 -7.83
C GLU A 123 10.37 -0.21 -7.40
N THR A 124 10.05 0.67 -8.34
CA THR A 124 9.08 1.75 -8.11
C THR A 124 8.44 2.22 -9.42
N GLY A 125 7.15 2.54 -9.39
CA GLY A 125 6.44 3.20 -10.49
C GLY A 125 6.26 4.69 -10.20
N ALA A 126 5.34 5.06 -9.30
CA ALA A 126 5.10 6.46 -8.89
C ALA A 126 6.27 7.12 -8.13
N GLY A 127 7.30 6.37 -7.76
CA GLY A 127 8.47 6.88 -7.04
C GLY A 127 8.32 6.95 -5.52
N GLN A 128 7.12 6.82 -4.96
CA GLN A 128 6.91 6.96 -3.51
C GLN A 128 7.57 5.83 -2.71
N HIS A 129 7.50 4.59 -3.19
CA HIS A 129 8.20 3.48 -2.58
C HIS A 129 9.71 3.66 -2.67
N GLY A 130 10.22 4.05 -3.85
CA GLY A 130 11.63 4.33 -4.05
C GLY A 130 12.17 5.41 -3.11
N VAL A 131 11.45 6.52 -2.94
CA VAL A 131 11.82 7.59 -1.99
C VAL A 131 11.81 7.07 -0.55
N ALA A 132 10.80 6.30 -0.17
CA ALA A 132 10.71 5.74 1.17
C ALA A 132 11.86 4.76 1.47
N LEU A 133 12.18 3.86 0.52
CA LEU A 133 13.29 2.93 0.69
C LEU A 133 14.65 3.62 0.65
N ALA A 134 14.87 4.57 -0.25
CA ALA A 134 16.08 5.39 -0.26
C ALA A 134 16.29 6.13 1.07
N THR A 135 15.19 6.65 1.67
CA THR A 135 15.22 7.27 3.00
C THR A 135 15.64 6.28 4.07
N ALA A 136 15.06 5.08 4.08
CA ALA A 136 15.39 4.04 5.05
C ALA A 136 16.84 3.53 4.87
N ALA A 137 17.27 3.34 3.63
CA ALA A 137 18.66 2.93 3.32
C ALA A 137 19.67 3.98 3.79
N ALA A 138 19.42 5.26 3.52
CA ALA A 138 20.27 6.35 4.00
C ALA A 138 20.34 6.39 5.54
N TYR A 139 19.19 6.18 6.21
CA TYR A 139 19.14 6.14 7.68
C TYR A 139 20.01 5.02 8.27
N PHE A 140 20.05 3.84 7.63
CA PHE A 140 20.82 2.69 8.12
C PHE A 140 22.23 2.56 7.52
N GLY A 141 22.59 3.41 6.56
CA GLY A 141 23.89 3.34 5.86
C GLY A 141 23.98 2.13 4.91
N LEU A 142 22.86 1.77 4.26
CA LEU A 142 22.80 0.68 3.28
C LEU A 142 22.89 1.24 1.86
N GLU A 143 23.51 0.49 0.96
CA GLU A 143 23.39 0.73 -0.48
C GLU A 143 21.93 0.52 -0.91
N CYS A 144 21.49 1.26 -1.92
CA CYS A 144 20.10 1.23 -2.37
C CYS A 144 20.02 1.29 -3.89
N ASP A 145 19.54 0.22 -4.50
CA ASP A 145 19.27 0.12 -5.94
C ASP A 145 17.76 0.14 -6.18
N ILE A 146 17.29 1.14 -6.93
CA ILE A 146 15.86 1.31 -7.27
C ILE A 146 15.68 1.14 -8.78
N TYR A 147 14.97 0.09 -9.18
CA TYR A 147 14.60 -0.17 -10.56
C TYR A 147 13.33 0.60 -10.91
N MET A 148 13.37 1.35 -12.01
CA MET A 148 12.25 2.19 -12.44
C MET A 148 12.17 2.22 -13.97
N GLY A 149 10.96 2.08 -14.51
CA GLY A 149 10.75 2.14 -15.95
C GLY A 149 11.07 3.53 -16.51
N SER A 150 11.62 3.60 -17.71
CA SER A 150 12.01 4.88 -18.35
C SER A 150 10.83 5.82 -18.58
N VAL A 151 9.64 5.28 -18.77
CA VAL A 151 8.38 6.06 -18.88
C VAL A 151 8.06 6.72 -17.54
N ASP A 152 8.19 5.98 -16.44
CA ASP A 152 7.91 6.47 -15.10
C ASP A 152 8.97 7.46 -14.60
N ILE A 153 10.25 7.24 -14.93
CA ILE A 153 11.36 8.17 -14.63
C ILE A 153 11.05 9.57 -15.17
N LYS A 154 10.56 9.67 -16.41
CA LYS A 154 10.22 10.94 -17.02
C LYS A 154 9.03 11.63 -16.35
N LYS A 155 7.99 10.86 -16.02
CA LYS A 155 6.77 11.37 -15.36
C LYS A 155 7.03 11.80 -13.91
N GLN A 156 7.95 11.14 -13.22
CA GLN A 156 8.18 11.26 -11.78
C GLN A 156 9.56 11.87 -11.44
N ALA A 157 10.06 12.76 -12.30
CA ALA A 157 11.38 13.37 -12.15
C ALA A 157 11.66 13.96 -10.75
N PRO A 158 10.71 14.61 -10.04
CA PRO A 158 10.95 15.08 -8.67
C PRO A 158 11.24 13.96 -7.67
N ASN A 159 10.58 12.80 -7.79
CA ASN A 159 10.85 11.65 -6.93
C ASN A 159 12.19 10.98 -7.28
N VAL A 160 12.55 10.93 -8.57
CA VAL A 160 13.86 10.47 -9.02
C VAL A 160 14.98 11.35 -8.43
N ALA A 161 14.80 12.67 -8.45
CA ALA A 161 15.74 13.59 -7.82
C ALA A 161 15.87 13.35 -6.31
N ARG A 162 14.75 13.14 -5.59
CA ARG A 162 14.76 12.82 -4.15
C ARG A 162 15.53 11.53 -3.86
N MET A 163 15.29 10.47 -4.62
CA MET A 163 16.03 9.19 -4.47
C MET A 163 17.53 9.39 -4.65
N LYS A 164 17.96 10.12 -5.68
CA LYS A 164 19.37 10.42 -5.93
C LYS A 164 20.00 11.29 -4.84
N ILE A 165 19.29 12.29 -4.32
CA ILE A 165 19.73 13.12 -3.19
C ILE A 165 19.94 12.27 -1.94
N LEU A 166 19.10 11.26 -1.72
CA LEU A 166 19.23 10.30 -0.62
C LEU A 166 20.33 9.26 -0.82
N GLY A 167 21.02 9.29 -1.96
CA GLY A 167 22.13 8.39 -2.26
C GLY A 167 21.74 7.08 -2.93
N ALA A 168 20.46 6.92 -3.33
CA ALA A 168 20.03 5.73 -4.06
C ALA A 168 20.49 5.77 -5.52
N ASN A 169 20.84 4.60 -6.05
CA ASN A 169 21.11 4.38 -7.45
C ASN A 169 19.79 4.03 -8.17
N VAL A 170 19.33 4.93 -9.04
CA VAL A 170 18.11 4.72 -9.83
C VAL A 170 18.49 4.08 -11.16
N ILE A 171 18.08 2.82 -11.35
CA ILE A 171 18.40 2.00 -12.51
C ILE A 171 17.23 2.06 -13.48
N GLU A 172 17.50 2.61 -14.66
CA GLU A 172 16.51 2.77 -15.71
C GLU A 172 16.24 1.43 -16.42
N VAL A 173 14.94 1.06 -16.51
CA VAL A 173 14.48 -0.13 -17.21
C VAL A 173 13.81 0.31 -18.51
N THR A 174 14.35 -0.15 -19.65
CA THR A 174 13.95 0.32 -21.01
C THR A 174 13.28 -0.74 -21.87
N HIS A 175 13.21 -2.00 -21.41
CA HIS A 175 12.56 -3.09 -22.16
C HIS A 175 11.04 -3.16 -21.92
N GLY A 176 10.33 -3.89 -22.76
CA GLY A 176 8.89 -4.05 -22.70
C GLY A 176 8.15 -2.71 -22.81
N LEU A 177 7.18 -2.47 -21.95
CA LEU A 177 6.47 -1.19 -21.84
C LEU A 177 7.25 -0.13 -21.03
N ALA A 178 8.39 -0.53 -20.45
CA ALA A 178 9.26 0.32 -19.63
C ALA A 178 8.50 1.02 -18.47
N THR A 179 7.64 0.26 -17.78
CA THR A 179 6.80 0.68 -16.67
C THR A 179 7.07 -0.15 -15.41
N LEU A 180 6.19 -0.06 -14.41
CA LEU A 180 6.34 -0.76 -13.14
C LEU A 180 6.51 -2.28 -13.28
N LYS A 181 5.77 -2.94 -14.21
CA LYS A 181 5.88 -4.40 -14.39
C LYS A 181 7.31 -4.82 -14.74
N GLU A 182 7.92 -4.18 -15.73
CA GLU A 182 9.28 -4.48 -16.16
C GLU A 182 10.32 -4.10 -15.09
N ALA A 183 10.04 -3.08 -14.29
CA ALA A 183 10.88 -2.71 -13.15
C ALA A 183 10.86 -3.80 -12.07
N VAL A 184 9.70 -4.42 -11.79
CA VAL A 184 9.58 -5.57 -10.89
C VAL A 184 10.41 -6.75 -11.39
N ASP A 185 10.25 -7.12 -12.67
CA ASP A 185 10.99 -8.24 -13.27
C ASP A 185 12.52 -8.01 -13.16
N ALA A 186 13.00 -6.82 -13.52
CA ALA A 186 14.43 -6.47 -13.44
C ALA A 186 14.96 -6.46 -12.00
N ALA A 187 14.18 -5.99 -11.04
CA ALA A 187 14.56 -5.99 -9.62
C ALA A 187 14.65 -7.42 -9.06
N PHE A 188 13.72 -8.32 -9.43
CA PHE A 188 13.80 -9.73 -9.04
C PHE A 188 15.01 -10.44 -9.65
N GLU A 189 15.32 -10.18 -10.93
CA GLU A 189 16.52 -10.71 -11.56
C GLU A 189 17.81 -10.24 -10.85
N ALA A 190 17.90 -8.97 -10.50
CA ALA A 190 19.03 -8.44 -9.75
C ALA A 190 19.12 -9.07 -8.36
N TYR A 191 18.00 -9.19 -7.67
CA TYR A 191 17.95 -9.83 -6.36
C TYR A 191 18.39 -11.31 -6.41
N ALA A 192 17.98 -12.05 -7.43
CA ALA A 192 18.43 -13.44 -7.60
C ALA A 192 19.95 -13.57 -7.73
N ARG A 193 20.63 -12.58 -8.33
CA ARG A 193 22.10 -12.54 -8.43
C ARG A 193 22.78 -12.08 -7.14
N GLU A 194 22.15 -11.20 -6.38
CA GLU A 194 22.79 -10.43 -5.29
C GLU A 194 22.25 -10.78 -3.89
N TYR A 195 21.37 -11.75 -3.75
CA TYR A 195 20.65 -12.03 -2.48
C TYR A 195 21.57 -12.30 -1.29
N LYS A 196 22.82 -12.70 -1.51
CA LYS A 196 23.78 -12.94 -0.42
C LYS A 196 24.12 -11.66 0.34
N ASP A 197 24.28 -10.56 -0.38
CA ASP A 197 24.61 -9.24 0.17
C ASP A 197 23.42 -8.26 0.21
N ALA A 198 22.32 -8.58 -0.46
CA ALA A 198 21.15 -7.74 -0.60
C ALA A 198 19.89 -8.37 -0.02
N ILE A 199 18.88 -7.52 0.26
CA ILE A 199 17.49 -7.91 0.48
C ILE A 199 16.59 -7.18 -0.50
N TYR A 200 15.60 -7.89 -1.05
CA TYR A 200 14.55 -7.27 -1.86
C TYR A 200 13.47 -6.69 -0.93
N CYS A 201 13.21 -5.41 -1.07
CA CYS A 201 12.23 -4.66 -0.29
C CYS A 201 11.05 -4.30 -1.19
N ILE A 202 10.06 -5.18 -1.23
CA ILE A 202 8.92 -5.04 -2.14
C ILE A 202 8.01 -3.87 -1.79
N GLY A 203 7.47 -3.20 -2.80
CA GLY A 203 6.70 -1.96 -2.64
C GLY A 203 5.29 -2.11 -2.09
N SER A 204 4.75 -3.32 -1.93
CA SER A 204 3.38 -3.54 -1.44
C SER A 204 3.19 -4.94 -0.83
N VAL A 205 1.95 -5.32 -0.49
CA VAL A 205 1.58 -6.66 0.00
C VAL A 205 1.46 -7.66 -1.15
N LEU A 206 2.45 -7.68 -2.02
CA LEU A 206 2.55 -8.44 -3.26
C LEU A 206 3.73 -9.40 -3.20
N GLY A 207 3.92 -10.20 -4.27
CA GLY A 207 5.06 -11.08 -4.39
C GLY A 207 4.95 -12.39 -3.62
N PRO A 208 5.99 -13.24 -3.70
CA PRO A 208 6.00 -14.53 -3.03
C PRO A 208 6.08 -14.38 -1.51
N HIS A 209 5.62 -15.42 -0.80
CA HIS A 209 5.85 -15.52 0.64
C HIS A 209 7.35 -15.35 0.96
N PRO A 210 7.75 -14.52 1.98
CA PRO A 210 6.92 -13.97 3.07
C PRO A 210 6.45 -12.52 2.84
N PHE A 211 6.69 -11.90 1.69
CA PHE A 211 6.48 -10.47 1.48
C PHE A 211 5.06 -9.98 1.83
N PRO A 212 3.95 -10.61 1.36
CA PRO A 212 2.62 -10.10 1.68
C PRO A 212 2.36 -9.99 3.18
N MET A 213 2.75 -11.00 3.95
CA MET A 213 2.63 -11.01 5.40
C MET A 213 3.56 -9.97 6.05
N MET A 214 4.82 -9.93 5.64
CA MET A 214 5.83 -9.05 6.23
C MET A 214 5.48 -7.58 6.05
N VAL A 215 5.07 -7.19 4.84
CA VAL A 215 4.68 -5.81 4.54
C VAL A 215 3.39 -5.44 5.29
N ARG A 216 2.37 -6.34 5.32
CA ARG A 216 1.17 -6.12 6.15
C ARG A 216 1.53 -5.86 7.61
N ASP A 217 2.37 -6.71 8.20
CA ASP A 217 2.73 -6.62 9.61
C ASP A 217 3.50 -5.33 9.92
N PHE A 218 4.38 -4.87 9.03
CA PHE A 218 5.03 -3.57 9.19
C PHE A 218 4.07 -2.39 9.00
N GLN A 219 3.05 -2.53 8.16
CA GLN A 219 2.01 -1.53 7.97
C GLN A 219 0.93 -1.55 9.06
N SER A 220 0.80 -2.62 9.85
CA SER A 220 -0.24 -2.78 10.86
C SER A 220 -0.26 -1.68 11.94
N VAL A 221 0.86 -1.00 12.12
CA VAL A 221 0.96 0.18 13.01
C VAL A 221 -0.11 1.24 12.69
N VAL A 222 -0.48 1.39 11.42
CA VAL A 222 -1.51 2.36 10.98
C VAL A 222 -2.87 2.01 11.57
N GLY A 223 -3.29 0.75 11.42
CA GLY A 223 -4.58 0.28 11.92
C GLY A 223 -4.66 0.23 13.44
N ILE A 224 -3.58 -0.22 14.10
CA ILE A 224 -3.49 -0.25 15.57
C ILE A 224 -3.64 1.17 16.14
N GLU A 225 -2.85 2.12 15.66
CA GLU A 225 -2.94 3.52 16.08
C GLU A 225 -4.31 4.12 15.77
N ALA A 226 -4.84 3.87 14.58
CA ALA A 226 -6.12 4.43 14.15
C ALA A 226 -7.27 3.97 15.06
N ARG A 227 -7.30 2.68 15.40
CA ARG A 227 -8.31 2.12 16.29
C ARG A 227 -8.25 2.72 17.69
N GLU A 228 -7.05 2.77 18.29
CA GLU A 228 -6.84 3.33 19.63
C GLU A 228 -7.21 4.81 19.69
N GLN A 229 -6.71 5.60 18.73
CA GLN A 229 -6.97 7.04 18.64
C GLN A 229 -8.44 7.36 18.39
N PHE A 230 -9.13 6.56 17.57
CA PHE A 230 -10.54 6.80 17.28
C PHE A 230 -11.41 6.56 18.51
N ILE A 231 -11.17 5.47 19.25
CA ILE A 231 -11.85 5.19 20.51
C ILE A 231 -11.52 6.26 21.56
N GLU A 232 -10.27 6.71 21.65
CA GLU A 232 -9.89 7.80 22.57
C GLU A 232 -10.62 9.11 22.24
N MET A 233 -10.80 9.41 20.95
CA MET A 233 -11.42 10.65 20.46
C MET A 233 -12.95 10.64 20.60
N THR A 234 -13.61 9.52 20.32
CA THR A 234 -15.07 9.42 20.17
C THR A 234 -15.76 8.60 21.26
N GLY A 235 -15.04 7.75 21.97
CA GLY A 235 -15.55 6.79 22.94
C GLY A 235 -16.02 5.46 22.35
N GLU A 236 -16.05 5.31 21.02
CA GLU A 236 -16.58 4.14 20.33
C GLU A 236 -15.75 3.77 19.07
N LEU A 237 -16.06 2.65 18.42
CA LEU A 237 -15.49 2.29 17.13
C LEU A 237 -16.16 3.07 15.99
N PRO A 238 -15.47 3.31 14.84
CA PRO A 238 -16.15 3.83 13.66
C PRO A 238 -17.16 2.80 13.13
N ASP A 239 -18.26 3.28 12.52
CA ASP A 239 -19.21 2.38 11.84
C ASP A 239 -18.59 1.78 10.58
N ALA A 240 -17.75 2.56 9.88
CA ALA A 240 -17.07 2.11 8.69
C ALA A 240 -15.63 2.63 8.59
N VAL A 241 -14.74 1.83 7.99
CA VAL A 241 -13.39 2.23 7.62
C VAL A 241 -13.17 2.07 6.11
N VAL A 242 -12.45 3.02 5.50
CA VAL A 242 -12.25 3.09 4.05
C VAL A 242 -10.77 3.32 3.72
N ALA A 243 -10.22 2.56 2.78
CA ALA A 243 -8.88 2.79 2.24
C ALA A 243 -8.82 2.51 0.74
N CYS A 244 -7.97 3.23 0.01
CA CYS A 244 -7.73 2.94 -1.40
C CYS A 244 -6.86 1.68 -1.57
N VAL A 245 -7.05 0.99 -2.69
CA VAL A 245 -6.37 -0.27 -3.02
C VAL A 245 -5.80 -0.22 -4.44
N GLY A 246 -4.47 -0.33 -4.53
CA GLY A 246 -3.74 -0.77 -5.70
C GLY A 246 -3.14 -2.13 -5.37
N GLY A 247 -1.82 -2.23 -5.12
CA GLY A 247 -1.25 -3.45 -4.50
C GLY A 247 -1.77 -3.70 -3.08
N GLY A 248 -2.27 -2.69 -2.38
CA GLY A 248 -3.07 -2.81 -1.16
C GLY A 248 -2.32 -2.66 0.17
N SER A 249 -1.05 -2.24 0.20
CA SER A 249 -0.28 -2.20 1.46
C SER A 249 -0.84 -1.22 2.51
N ASN A 250 -1.32 -0.03 2.09
CA ASN A 250 -1.94 0.90 3.02
C ASN A 250 -3.23 0.33 3.62
N ALA A 251 -4.05 -0.29 2.78
CA ALA A 251 -5.32 -0.90 3.17
C ALA A 251 -5.10 -2.10 4.10
N ALA A 252 -4.17 -3.01 3.77
CA ALA A 252 -3.86 -4.18 4.60
C ALA A 252 -3.41 -3.76 6.02
N GLY A 253 -2.52 -2.76 6.12
CA GLY A 253 -2.08 -2.24 7.40
C GLY A 253 -3.20 -1.55 8.19
N PHE A 254 -4.02 -0.76 7.53
CA PHE A 254 -5.13 -0.06 8.15
C PHE A 254 -6.24 -1.01 8.59
N PHE A 255 -6.66 -1.93 7.72
CA PHE A 255 -7.72 -2.90 8.02
C PHE A 255 -7.33 -3.86 9.13
N SER A 256 -6.04 -4.18 9.29
CA SER A 256 -5.55 -5.08 10.34
C SER A 256 -5.97 -4.66 11.75
N GLY A 257 -6.17 -3.37 11.98
CA GLY A 257 -6.66 -2.85 13.26
C GLY A 257 -8.15 -3.09 13.52
N PHE A 258 -8.94 -3.45 12.47
CA PHE A 258 -10.40 -3.52 12.54
C PHE A 258 -10.98 -4.87 12.09
N LEU A 259 -10.15 -5.80 11.60
CA LEU A 259 -10.64 -7.10 11.09
C LEU A 259 -11.46 -7.90 12.10
N ASN A 260 -11.16 -7.75 13.39
CA ASN A 260 -11.85 -8.44 14.48
C ASN A 260 -13.02 -7.66 15.10
N ASP A 261 -13.23 -6.42 14.67
CA ASP A 261 -14.30 -5.55 15.20
C ASP A 261 -15.55 -5.61 14.31
N PRO A 262 -16.75 -5.31 14.85
CA PRO A 262 -18.00 -5.22 14.08
C PRO A 262 -18.07 -3.91 13.27
N VAL A 263 -17.00 -3.60 12.53
CA VAL A 263 -16.85 -2.41 11.69
C VAL A 263 -16.96 -2.83 10.23
N ASP A 264 -17.71 -2.08 9.43
CA ASP A 264 -17.74 -2.27 7.99
C ASP A 264 -16.41 -1.82 7.34
N ILE A 265 -15.82 -2.64 6.50
CA ILE A 265 -14.50 -2.38 5.89
C ILE A 265 -14.64 -2.30 4.38
N TYR A 266 -14.15 -1.20 3.79
CA TYR A 266 -14.22 -0.92 2.36
C TYR A 266 -12.84 -0.68 1.75
N GLY A 267 -12.48 -1.49 0.73
CA GLY A 267 -11.31 -1.29 -0.12
C GLY A 267 -11.72 -0.69 -1.46
N ILE A 268 -11.10 0.41 -1.86
CA ILE A 268 -11.54 1.18 -3.04
C ILE A 268 -10.49 1.15 -4.13
N GLU A 269 -10.86 0.54 -5.26
CA GLU A 269 -10.02 0.41 -6.43
C GLU A 269 -10.32 1.50 -7.48
N PRO A 270 -9.36 1.84 -8.37
CA PRO A 270 -9.58 2.82 -9.41
C PRO A 270 -10.40 2.24 -10.57
N LEU A 271 -11.57 2.83 -10.85
CA LEU A 271 -12.35 2.58 -12.07
C LEU A 271 -11.76 3.31 -13.28
N GLY A 272 -10.91 4.30 -13.02
CA GLY A 272 -10.27 5.06 -14.08
C GLY A 272 -11.29 5.72 -15.02
N ARG A 273 -11.18 5.41 -16.30
CA ARG A 273 -12.02 5.96 -17.36
C ARG A 273 -13.28 5.16 -17.67
N GLY A 274 -13.37 3.91 -17.17
CA GLY A 274 -14.52 3.03 -17.40
C GLY A 274 -14.22 1.57 -17.11
N THR A 275 -15.14 0.67 -17.48
CA THR A 275 -15.08 -0.76 -17.18
C THR A 275 -14.38 -1.61 -18.24
N ALA A 276 -13.95 -1.02 -19.36
CA ALA A 276 -13.22 -1.75 -20.38
C ALA A 276 -11.82 -2.11 -19.92
N LEU A 277 -11.33 -3.27 -20.32
CA LEU A 277 -9.97 -3.71 -20.00
C LEU A 277 -8.95 -2.69 -20.55
N GLY A 278 -8.01 -2.25 -19.70
CA GLY A 278 -7.07 -1.16 -20.02
C GLY A 278 -7.55 0.24 -19.64
N ASP A 279 -8.82 0.41 -19.21
CA ASP A 279 -9.36 1.69 -18.74
C ASP A 279 -9.44 1.79 -17.20
N HIS A 280 -9.17 0.71 -16.48
CA HIS A 280 -9.17 0.65 -15.01
C HIS A 280 -8.05 -0.25 -14.47
N ALA A 281 -7.84 -0.23 -13.16
CA ALA A 281 -6.96 -1.16 -12.44
C ALA A 281 -7.70 -1.85 -11.26
N ALA A 282 -9.00 -2.05 -11.38
CA ALA A 282 -9.87 -2.64 -10.37
C ALA A 282 -9.83 -4.18 -10.45
N SER A 283 -8.76 -4.77 -9.94
CA SER A 283 -8.50 -6.20 -10.05
C SER A 283 -9.46 -7.06 -9.21
N LEU A 284 -9.75 -6.66 -7.98
CA LEU A 284 -10.67 -7.39 -7.09
C LEU A 284 -12.13 -7.34 -7.60
N LYS A 285 -12.51 -6.24 -8.24
CA LYS A 285 -13.88 -6.06 -8.76
C LYS A 285 -14.12 -6.81 -10.07
N TYR A 286 -13.15 -6.82 -11.00
CA TYR A 286 -13.34 -7.31 -12.37
C TYR A 286 -12.36 -8.41 -12.78
N GLY A 287 -11.36 -8.71 -11.97
CA GLY A 287 -10.34 -9.71 -12.27
C GLY A 287 -10.77 -11.14 -11.97
N THR A 288 -9.85 -12.04 -12.24
CA THR A 288 -10.00 -13.49 -11.97
C THR A 288 -8.72 -14.03 -11.37
N GLU A 289 -8.79 -15.21 -10.73
CA GLU A 289 -7.62 -15.85 -10.12
C GLU A 289 -6.49 -16.08 -11.12
N GLY A 290 -5.26 -15.75 -10.72
CA GLY A 290 -4.07 -15.94 -11.54
C GLY A 290 -2.78 -15.72 -10.79
N VAL A 291 -1.68 -16.19 -11.35
CA VAL A 291 -0.33 -16.07 -10.79
C VAL A 291 0.46 -15.02 -11.56
N MET A 292 1.04 -14.07 -10.84
CA MET A 292 2.03 -13.14 -11.38
C MET A 292 3.05 -12.75 -10.31
N HIS A 293 4.26 -12.39 -10.70
CA HIS A 293 5.35 -11.98 -9.79
C HIS A 293 5.53 -12.91 -8.57
N GLY A 294 5.29 -14.22 -8.78
CA GLY A 294 5.55 -15.25 -7.79
C GLY A 294 4.46 -15.50 -6.75
N PHE A 295 3.24 -14.97 -6.91
CA PHE A 295 2.11 -15.22 -6.00
C PHE A 295 0.79 -15.43 -6.75
N ASN A 296 -0.12 -16.18 -6.16
CA ASN A 296 -1.49 -16.36 -6.63
C ASN A 296 -2.42 -15.33 -6.00
N SER A 297 -3.23 -14.64 -6.82
CA SER A 297 -4.21 -13.66 -6.35
C SER A 297 -5.33 -13.47 -7.37
N ILE A 298 -6.12 -12.41 -7.23
CA ILE A 298 -7.06 -11.94 -8.25
C ILE A 298 -6.31 -10.91 -9.11
N MET A 299 -6.37 -11.07 -10.45
CA MET A 299 -5.69 -10.19 -11.39
C MET A 299 -6.52 -9.94 -12.65
N LEU A 300 -6.26 -8.80 -13.28
CA LEU A 300 -6.77 -8.48 -14.60
C LEU A 300 -5.92 -9.20 -15.66
N LYS A 301 -6.58 -9.94 -16.55
CA LYS A 301 -5.94 -10.74 -17.59
C LYS A 301 -6.48 -10.38 -18.96
N ASP A 302 -5.61 -10.44 -19.95
CA ASP A 302 -6.00 -10.38 -21.35
C ASP A 302 -6.58 -11.73 -21.85
N GLU A 303 -6.89 -11.81 -23.12
CA GLU A 303 -7.44 -13.01 -23.77
C GLU A 303 -6.50 -14.23 -23.76
N ASN A 304 -5.19 -14.02 -23.58
CA ASN A 304 -4.19 -15.07 -23.49
C ASN A 304 -3.97 -15.54 -22.04
N GLY A 305 -4.57 -14.86 -21.06
CA GLY A 305 -4.36 -15.11 -19.64
C GLY A 305 -3.16 -14.38 -19.03
N ASP A 306 -2.49 -13.55 -19.80
CA ASP A 306 -1.39 -12.71 -19.36
C ASP A 306 -1.89 -11.46 -18.60
N PRO A 307 -1.05 -10.83 -17.75
CA PRO A 307 -1.42 -9.58 -17.07
C PRO A 307 -1.85 -8.51 -18.09
N ALA A 308 -3.08 -8.04 -17.97
CA ALA A 308 -3.63 -7.03 -18.86
C ALA A 308 -3.00 -5.64 -18.63
N PRO A 309 -2.97 -4.79 -19.67
CA PRO A 309 -2.75 -3.36 -19.48
C PRO A 309 -3.79 -2.78 -18.52
N VAL A 310 -3.38 -1.86 -17.66
CA VAL A 310 -4.24 -1.18 -16.70
C VAL A 310 -4.08 0.32 -16.79
N TYR A 311 -5.02 1.04 -16.19
CA TYR A 311 -4.97 2.48 -16.11
C TYR A 311 -5.52 2.96 -14.77
N SER A 312 -4.86 3.95 -14.20
CA SER A 312 -5.38 4.80 -13.13
C SER A 312 -4.85 6.22 -13.32
N ILE A 313 -5.65 7.22 -12.95
CA ILE A 313 -5.18 8.60 -12.83
C ILE A 313 -4.07 8.75 -11.79
N ALA A 314 -4.02 7.83 -10.82
CA ALA A 314 -3.02 7.74 -9.76
C ALA A 314 -2.02 6.63 -10.08
N SER A 315 -0.78 6.98 -10.43
CA SER A 315 0.25 6.02 -10.85
C SER A 315 0.62 4.97 -9.78
N GLY A 316 0.34 5.24 -8.50
CA GLY A 316 0.52 4.24 -7.42
C GLY A 316 -0.52 3.12 -7.44
N HIS A 317 -1.54 3.20 -8.30
CA HIS A 317 -2.57 2.18 -8.51
C HIS A 317 -2.43 1.43 -9.84
N ASP A 318 -1.45 1.75 -10.68
CA ASP A 318 -1.23 1.12 -11.98
C ASP A 318 -0.59 -0.27 -11.84
N TYR A 319 -1.38 -1.22 -11.32
CA TYR A 319 -0.96 -2.60 -11.15
C TYR A 319 -2.14 -3.56 -11.39
N PRO A 320 -1.99 -4.62 -12.18
CA PRO A 320 -3.12 -5.45 -12.61
C PRO A 320 -3.55 -6.50 -11.59
N SER A 321 -3.07 -6.44 -10.33
CA SER A 321 -3.43 -7.38 -9.27
C SER A 321 -3.43 -6.69 -7.90
N SER A 322 -3.93 -7.39 -6.89
CA SER A 322 -3.91 -6.96 -5.49
C SER A 322 -3.30 -8.03 -4.61
N GLY A 323 -2.93 -7.68 -3.37
CA GLY A 323 -2.36 -8.62 -2.42
C GLY A 323 -3.24 -9.84 -2.17
N PRO A 324 -2.65 -11.02 -1.93
CA PRO A 324 -3.40 -12.28 -1.77
C PRO A 324 -4.32 -12.25 -0.54
N GLU A 325 -3.97 -11.53 0.51
CA GLU A 325 -4.85 -11.35 1.67
C GLU A 325 -6.11 -10.55 1.30
N HIS A 326 -6.00 -9.54 0.42
CA HIS A 326 -7.16 -8.80 -0.08
C HIS A 326 -8.10 -9.72 -0.89
N ALA A 327 -7.55 -10.57 -1.75
CA ALA A 327 -8.33 -11.56 -2.49
C ALA A 327 -9.06 -12.53 -1.55
N PHE A 328 -8.39 -12.99 -0.50
CA PHE A 328 -9.00 -13.86 0.51
C PHE A 328 -10.11 -13.16 1.31
N LEU A 329 -9.86 -11.95 1.78
CA LEU A 329 -10.85 -11.16 2.53
C LEU A 329 -12.05 -10.75 1.66
N HIS A 330 -11.84 -10.57 0.35
CA HIS A 330 -12.88 -10.37 -0.65
C HIS A 330 -13.78 -11.61 -0.77
N ASP A 331 -13.20 -12.80 -0.97
CA ASP A 331 -13.94 -14.05 -1.09
C ASP A 331 -14.72 -14.39 0.19
N LEU A 332 -14.17 -14.05 1.35
CA LEU A 332 -14.86 -14.16 2.63
C LEU A 332 -16.02 -13.15 2.78
N GLY A 333 -16.02 -12.06 2.02
CA GLY A 333 -16.93 -10.93 2.20
C GLY A 333 -16.68 -10.10 3.47
N ARG A 334 -15.51 -10.30 4.15
CA ARG A 334 -15.16 -9.51 5.34
C ARG A 334 -14.78 -8.07 4.98
N VAL A 335 -14.17 -7.89 3.83
CA VAL A 335 -13.89 -6.59 3.24
C VAL A 335 -14.70 -6.46 1.95
N LYS A 336 -15.44 -5.36 1.83
CA LYS A 336 -16.20 -5.01 0.63
C LYS A 336 -15.30 -4.20 -0.30
N TYR A 337 -15.14 -4.64 -1.55
CA TYR A 337 -14.35 -3.90 -2.54
C TYR A 337 -15.27 -3.24 -3.56
N ASP A 338 -15.03 -1.96 -3.79
CA ASP A 338 -15.78 -1.15 -4.74
C ASP A 338 -14.84 -0.21 -5.50
N VAL A 339 -15.39 0.58 -6.41
CA VAL A 339 -14.61 1.38 -7.36
C VAL A 339 -15.04 2.84 -7.36
N VAL A 340 -14.07 3.71 -7.74
CA VAL A 340 -14.31 5.15 -7.96
C VAL A 340 -13.63 5.55 -9.28
N ASN A 341 -14.33 6.33 -10.11
CA ASN A 341 -13.82 6.85 -11.38
C ASN A 341 -12.91 8.08 -11.17
N ASP A 342 -12.24 8.49 -12.25
CA ASP A 342 -11.30 9.60 -12.22
C ASP A 342 -11.98 10.95 -11.84
N ASP A 343 -13.18 11.22 -12.36
CA ASP A 343 -13.88 12.48 -12.11
C ASP A 343 -14.26 12.63 -10.64
N ASP A 344 -14.84 11.60 -10.03
CA ASP A 344 -15.19 11.59 -8.61
C ASP A 344 -13.94 11.68 -7.73
N THR A 345 -12.85 11.01 -8.13
CA THR A 345 -11.56 11.08 -7.44
C THR A 345 -11.01 12.51 -7.41
N ILE A 346 -11.02 13.20 -8.54
CA ILE A 346 -10.52 14.56 -8.64
C ILE A 346 -11.45 15.56 -7.95
N ASN A 347 -12.76 15.35 -8.03
CA ASN A 347 -13.72 16.17 -7.27
C ASN A 347 -13.44 16.08 -5.76
N ALA A 348 -13.21 14.87 -5.24
CA ALA A 348 -12.87 14.67 -3.84
C ALA A 348 -11.51 15.26 -3.46
N PHE A 349 -10.50 15.19 -4.34
CA PHE A 349 -9.21 15.88 -4.17
C PHE A 349 -9.41 17.37 -3.91
N PHE A 350 -10.17 18.05 -4.77
CA PHE A 350 -10.44 19.48 -4.60
C PHE A 350 -11.36 19.78 -3.42
N GLU A 351 -12.36 18.94 -3.18
CA GLU A 351 -13.29 19.13 -2.07
C GLU A 351 -12.59 19.07 -0.73
N LEU A 352 -11.78 18.03 -0.47
CA LEU A 352 -10.99 17.90 0.75
C LEU A 352 -10.02 19.08 0.89
N SER A 353 -9.33 19.44 -0.20
CA SER A 353 -8.35 20.54 -0.17
C SER A 353 -8.99 21.87 0.19
N ARG A 354 -10.14 22.21 -0.39
CA ARG A 354 -10.82 23.51 -0.20
C ARG A 354 -11.62 23.57 1.10
N MET A 355 -12.14 22.45 1.56
CA MET A 355 -12.94 22.43 2.79
C MET A 355 -12.11 22.24 4.03
N GLU A 356 -11.08 21.39 3.99
CA GLU A 356 -10.35 20.98 5.18
C GLU A 356 -8.87 21.42 5.17
N GLY A 357 -8.40 22.04 4.07
CA GLY A 357 -7.00 22.48 3.96
C GLY A 357 -6.00 21.32 3.84
N ILE A 358 -6.47 20.15 3.39
CA ILE A 358 -5.65 18.94 3.25
C ILE A 358 -5.57 18.59 1.77
N ILE A 359 -4.37 18.64 1.18
CA ILE A 359 -4.13 18.23 -0.22
C ILE A 359 -3.74 16.76 -0.23
N PRO A 360 -4.66 15.83 -0.56
CA PRO A 360 -4.37 14.40 -0.56
C PRO A 360 -3.57 13.97 -1.80
N ALA A 361 -2.87 12.86 -1.75
CA ALA A 361 -2.45 12.17 -2.97
C ALA A 361 -3.67 11.73 -3.78
N ILE A 362 -3.55 11.67 -5.11
CA ILE A 362 -4.67 11.23 -5.98
C ILE A 362 -5.09 9.80 -5.61
N GLU A 363 -4.15 8.94 -5.22
CA GLU A 363 -4.45 7.61 -4.69
C GLU A 363 -5.43 7.68 -3.51
N SER A 364 -5.12 8.50 -2.52
CA SER A 364 -5.96 8.67 -1.31
C SER A 364 -7.31 9.28 -1.62
N SER A 365 -7.40 10.07 -2.68
CA SER A 365 -8.64 10.74 -3.11
C SER A 365 -9.72 9.75 -3.53
N HIS A 366 -9.37 8.54 -4.00
CA HIS A 366 -10.33 7.47 -4.25
C HIS A 366 -11.05 7.06 -2.95
N ALA A 367 -10.31 6.88 -1.85
CA ALA A 367 -10.90 6.56 -0.56
C ALA A 367 -11.75 7.73 -0.01
N VAL A 368 -11.31 8.97 -0.21
CA VAL A 368 -12.08 10.16 0.21
C VAL A 368 -13.39 10.26 -0.58
N ALA A 369 -13.36 10.08 -1.89
CA ALA A 369 -14.54 10.11 -2.76
C ALA A 369 -15.58 9.07 -2.31
N TYR A 370 -15.11 7.84 -2.08
CA TYR A 370 -15.99 6.78 -1.60
C TYR A 370 -16.51 7.03 -0.18
N GLY A 371 -15.67 7.51 0.72
CA GLY A 371 -16.06 7.87 2.08
C GLY A 371 -17.17 8.94 2.12
N ILE A 372 -17.08 9.95 1.26
CA ILE A 372 -18.13 10.97 1.10
C ILE A 372 -19.43 10.36 0.53
N LYS A 373 -19.33 9.46 -0.46
CA LYS A 373 -20.47 8.73 -1.01
C LYS A 373 -21.12 7.85 0.06
N LEU A 374 -20.33 7.04 0.74
CA LEU A 374 -20.80 6.15 1.81
C LEU A 374 -21.49 6.91 2.94
N ALA A 375 -20.92 8.05 3.35
CA ALA A 375 -21.53 8.91 4.37
C ALA A 375 -22.93 9.39 3.98
N LYS A 376 -23.12 9.79 2.72
CA LYS A 376 -24.44 10.17 2.20
C LYS A 376 -25.44 9.01 2.22
N GLU A 377 -24.98 7.79 1.91
CA GLU A 377 -25.80 6.59 1.90
C GLU A 377 -26.17 6.13 3.33
N MET A 378 -25.25 6.26 4.28
CA MET A 378 -25.47 5.92 5.69
C MET A 378 -26.46 6.86 6.39
N GLY A 379 -26.41 8.14 6.08
CA GLY A 379 -27.26 9.18 6.65
C GLY A 379 -26.96 9.54 8.11
N LYS A 380 -26.29 8.68 8.88
CA LYS A 380 -25.80 8.93 10.26
C LYS A 380 -24.66 7.99 10.60
N GLY A 381 -23.87 8.34 11.60
CA GLY A 381 -22.76 7.51 12.08
C GLY A 381 -21.40 8.11 11.75
N SER A 382 -20.37 7.29 11.68
CA SER A 382 -18.99 7.73 11.50
C SER A 382 -18.23 6.89 10.48
N VAL A 383 -17.42 7.56 9.64
CA VAL A 383 -16.54 6.93 8.66
C VAL A 383 -15.10 7.39 8.89
N LEU A 384 -14.19 6.45 9.09
CA LEU A 384 -12.75 6.72 9.20
C LEU A 384 -12.05 6.31 7.91
N ILE A 385 -11.40 7.27 7.24
CA ILE A 385 -10.72 7.09 5.96
C ILE A 385 -9.21 7.07 6.19
N ASN A 386 -8.48 6.12 5.60
CA ASN A 386 -7.02 6.17 5.60
C ASN A 386 -6.50 7.11 4.51
N LEU A 387 -5.99 8.27 4.91
CA LEU A 387 -5.35 9.23 4.00
C LEU A 387 -3.89 8.81 3.78
N SER A 388 -3.67 7.91 2.84
CA SER A 388 -2.44 7.14 2.66
C SER A 388 -1.21 7.96 2.24
N GLY A 389 -1.41 9.17 1.69
CA GLY A 389 -0.32 10.04 1.27
C GLY A 389 -0.78 11.46 0.91
N ARG A 390 0.20 12.38 0.81
CA ARG A 390 -0.02 13.79 0.44
C ARG A 390 0.15 14.02 -1.06
N GLY A 391 -0.50 15.10 -1.56
CA GLY A 391 -0.59 15.42 -2.97
C GLY A 391 0.60 16.16 -3.57
N ASP A 392 1.66 16.45 -2.83
CA ASP A 392 2.81 17.22 -3.32
C ASP A 392 3.42 16.63 -4.61
N LYS A 393 3.39 15.33 -4.74
CA LYS A 393 3.89 14.62 -5.93
C LYS A 393 3.02 14.80 -7.17
N ASP A 394 1.76 15.17 -6.97
CA ASP A 394 0.73 15.25 -8.02
C ASP A 394 0.52 16.68 -8.53
N MET A 395 1.21 17.67 -7.92
CA MET A 395 0.95 19.09 -8.18
C MET A 395 1.18 19.46 -9.63
N ASP A 396 2.27 19.00 -10.25
CA ASP A 396 2.57 19.34 -11.66
C ASP A 396 1.44 18.85 -12.58
N TYR A 397 0.97 17.62 -12.39
CA TYR A 397 -0.15 17.04 -13.13
C TYR A 397 -1.45 17.81 -12.91
N ILE A 398 -1.76 18.16 -11.65
CA ILE A 398 -2.98 18.91 -11.30
C ILE A 398 -2.95 20.32 -11.89
N ILE A 399 -1.80 21.01 -11.81
CA ILE A 399 -1.62 22.35 -12.38
C ILE A 399 -1.82 22.33 -13.90
N GLU A 400 -1.16 21.39 -14.59
CA GLU A 400 -1.23 21.27 -16.04
C GLU A 400 -2.65 20.94 -16.51
N LYS A 401 -3.26 19.90 -15.93
CA LYS A 401 -4.54 19.38 -16.42
C LYS A 401 -5.75 20.23 -16.04
N TYR A 402 -5.72 20.87 -14.87
CA TYR A 402 -6.88 21.62 -14.34
C TYR A 402 -6.68 23.14 -14.34
N GLY A 403 -5.60 23.64 -14.94
CA GLY A 403 -5.39 25.05 -15.20
C GLY A 403 -5.29 25.92 -13.94
N ILE A 404 -4.69 25.38 -12.87
CA ILE A 404 -4.46 26.12 -11.64
C ILE A 404 -3.38 27.19 -11.92
N ARG A 405 -3.76 28.48 -11.85
CA ARG A 405 -2.88 29.63 -12.09
C ARG A 405 -2.71 30.47 -10.82
#